data_c7115da66b9999e2ea14b6b2dfd3ed3a
#
_entry.id   c7115da66b9999e2ea14b6b2dfd3ed3a
#
_cell.length_a   1.000
_cell.length_b   1.000
_cell.length_c   1.000
_cell.angle_alpha   90.00
_cell.angle_beta   90.00
_cell.angle_gamma   90.00
#
_symmetry.space_group_name_H-M   'P 1'
#
loop_
_entity.id
_entity.type
_entity.pdbx_description
1 polymer ?
#
loop_
_entity_poly.entity_id
_entity_poly.type
_entity_poly.pdbx_seq_one_letter_code
_entity_poly.pdbx_strand_id
1 'polypeptide(L)'
;MTARNPDVAAGAAPEADLTGWVKEAFTASGFTYDVYRKGEGPGVVLIPEMPGIHPGVLGLGNHLVDNGFTVVIPSLYGTPGAKAVRPGAVAVMVRGCVAKEFSAFATNADRPIAHYLRALARDLNEKTPGPGVGVIGECWSGGFALAAAVDDSVLAPVLSQPSLPIGLTAKHRADPGLSEAELKVIDRRVAEEGLCAIGLRFSEDPLAPGARFKTLKNRLGDAFEVIEINSKKGNEHGFGKMAHSVLTLEVREVDGQPAYEARKRVVEFLKERLAPA
;
A
#
# COMPACT_ATOMS: atom_id res chain seq x y z
N MET A 1 14.77 16.57 -11.63
CA MET A 1 14.21 17.24 -10.44
C MET A 1 13.36 18.39 -10.92
N THR A 2 12.06 18.22 -11.04
CA THR A 2 11.14 19.35 -11.28
C THR A 2 10.93 20.04 -9.95
N ALA A 3 11.26 21.34 -9.90
CA ALA A 3 11.00 22.18 -8.73
C ALA A 3 9.51 22.07 -8.37
N ARG A 4 9.19 21.67 -7.13
CA ARG A 4 7.83 21.74 -6.61
C ARG A 4 7.39 23.19 -6.65
N ASN A 5 6.22 23.42 -7.23
CA ASN A 5 5.57 24.73 -7.18
C ASN A 5 5.39 25.10 -5.68
N PRO A 6 5.85 26.27 -5.19
CA PRO A 6 5.70 26.65 -3.79
C PRO A 6 4.25 26.69 -3.30
N ASP A 7 3.27 26.91 -4.19
CA ASP A 7 1.84 26.85 -3.85
C ASP A 7 1.34 25.43 -3.56
N VAL A 8 2.10 24.41 -3.94
CA VAL A 8 1.80 22.98 -3.71
C VAL A 8 2.16 22.54 -2.28
N ALA A 9 2.90 23.34 -1.51
CA ALA A 9 3.24 23.01 -0.13
C ALA A 9 2.11 23.29 0.87
N ALA A 10 1.15 24.15 0.51
CA ALA A 10 0.00 24.43 1.36
C ALA A 10 -0.89 23.19 1.49
N GLY A 11 -1.17 22.77 2.73
CA GLY A 11 -2.01 21.61 3.03
C GLY A 11 -1.34 20.24 2.87
N ALA A 12 0.00 20.17 2.68
CA ALA A 12 0.70 18.89 2.64
C ALA A 12 0.35 18.03 3.86
N ALA A 13 0.15 16.73 3.66
CA ALA A 13 -0.12 15.80 4.75
C ALA A 13 1.00 15.88 5.81
N PRO A 14 0.67 15.80 7.11
CA PRO A 14 1.66 15.84 8.17
C PRO A 14 2.71 14.73 8.01
N GLU A 15 3.97 15.09 8.13
CA GLU A 15 5.07 14.16 8.34
C GLU A 15 5.18 13.84 9.83
N ALA A 16 5.61 12.62 10.16
CA ALA A 16 5.82 12.21 11.54
C ALA A 16 7.17 11.50 11.71
N ASP A 17 7.53 11.27 12.96
CA ASP A 17 8.69 10.47 13.36
C ASP A 17 8.26 9.19 14.09
N LEU A 18 9.20 8.45 14.64
CA LEU A 18 8.96 7.19 15.35
C LEU A 18 8.44 7.36 16.78
N THR A 19 8.12 8.58 17.22
CA THR A 19 7.63 8.84 18.57
C THR A 19 6.31 8.13 18.83
N GLY A 20 6.25 7.34 19.89
CA GLY A 20 5.09 6.55 20.28
C GLY A 20 4.90 5.24 19.49
N TRP A 21 5.79 4.93 18.55
CA TRP A 21 5.82 3.63 17.88
C TRP A 21 6.64 2.63 18.69
N VAL A 22 6.03 1.48 19.02
CA VAL A 22 6.70 0.37 19.69
C VAL A 22 7.35 -0.51 18.64
N LYS A 23 8.65 -0.74 18.78
CA LYS A 23 9.43 -1.61 17.91
C LYS A 23 9.48 -3.02 18.46
N GLU A 24 9.15 -4.00 17.64
CA GLU A 24 9.23 -5.43 17.93
C GLU A 24 9.89 -6.17 16.77
N ALA A 25 10.50 -7.33 17.01
CA ALA A 25 10.95 -8.22 15.96
C ALA A 25 9.84 -9.24 15.66
N PHE A 26 9.49 -9.42 14.38
CA PHE A 26 8.55 -10.44 13.93
C PHE A 26 9.23 -11.40 12.96
N THR A 27 9.09 -12.71 13.25
CA THR A 27 9.72 -13.79 12.45
C THR A 27 8.64 -14.69 11.88
N ALA A 28 8.60 -14.84 10.56
CA ALA A 28 7.72 -15.77 9.87
C ALA A 28 8.29 -16.13 8.49
N SER A 29 7.95 -17.31 7.98
CA SER A 29 8.28 -17.76 6.63
C SER A 29 9.77 -17.62 6.26
N GLY A 30 10.67 -17.78 7.25
CA GLY A 30 12.12 -17.68 7.07
C GLY A 30 12.67 -16.25 7.05
N PHE A 31 11.87 -15.24 7.31
CA PHE A 31 12.27 -13.83 7.41
C PHE A 31 12.06 -13.28 8.81
N THR A 32 12.97 -12.40 9.23
CA THR A 32 12.84 -11.61 10.46
C THR A 32 12.98 -10.15 10.09
N TYR A 33 11.95 -9.36 10.39
CA TYR A 33 11.97 -7.91 10.23
C TYR A 33 11.51 -7.24 11.52
N ASP A 34 12.04 -6.03 11.76
CA ASP A 34 11.46 -5.16 12.77
C ASP A 34 10.06 -4.70 12.30
N VAL A 35 9.10 -4.66 13.20
CA VAL A 35 7.78 -4.09 12.99
C VAL A 35 7.55 -2.96 13.98
N TYR A 36 6.86 -1.92 13.54
CA TYR A 36 6.53 -0.76 14.36
C TYR A 36 5.03 -0.70 14.57
N ARG A 37 4.61 -0.74 15.85
CA ARG A 37 3.20 -0.79 16.23
C ARG A 37 2.79 0.46 16.97
N LYS A 38 1.57 0.98 16.69
CA LYS A 38 0.94 2.10 17.39
C LYS A 38 -0.58 2.03 17.29
N GLY A 39 -1.26 2.60 18.29
CA GLY A 39 -2.73 2.74 18.31
C GLY A 39 -3.45 1.60 18.98
N GLU A 40 -4.77 1.74 19.04
CA GLU A 40 -5.73 0.79 19.56
C GLU A 40 -6.92 0.70 18.60
N GLY A 41 -7.60 -0.46 18.57
CA GLY A 41 -8.72 -0.75 17.68
C GLY A 41 -8.39 -1.79 16.63
N PRO A 42 -9.21 -1.96 15.57
CA PRO A 42 -9.00 -2.94 14.52
C PRO A 42 -7.62 -2.83 13.85
N GLY A 43 -7.04 -3.97 13.49
CA GLY A 43 -5.68 -4.04 12.96
C GLY A 43 -5.55 -3.58 11.50
N VAL A 44 -4.50 -2.82 11.19
CA VAL A 44 -4.09 -2.46 9.83
C VAL A 44 -2.59 -2.68 9.66
N VAL A 45 -2.20 -3.52 8.71
CA VAL A 45 -0.81 -3.64 8.26
C VAL A 45 -0.56 -2.58 7.18
N LEU A 46 0.31 -1.62 7.45
CA LEU A 46 0.75 -0.61 6.49
C LEU A 46 2.12 -0.99 5.93
N ILE A 47 2.16 -1.48 4.70
CA ILE A 47 3.40 -1.91 4.04
C ILE A 47 3.99 -0.71 3.30
N PRO A 48 5.16 -0.20 3.72
CA PRO A 48 5.68 1.08 3.25
C PRO A 48 6.08 1.07 1.77
N GLU A 49 6.06 2.25 1.17
CA GLU A 49 6.68 2.48 -0.14
C GLU A 49 8.21 2.58 -0.04
N MET A 50 8.92 2.50 -1.17
CA MET A 50 10.35 2.79 -1.23
C MET A 50 10.63 4.28 -0.94
N PRO A 51 11.66 4.62 -0.18
CA PRO A 51 12.74 3.74 0.33
C PRO A 51 12.54 3.21 1.76
N GLY A 52 11.31 2.96 2.21
CA GLY A 52 10.99 2.38 3.52
C GLY A 52 10.14 3.30 4.40
N ILE A 53 10.19 3.11 5.71
CA ILE A 53 9.40 3.85 6.70
C ILE A 53 9.94 5.29 6.81
N HIS A 54 9.55 6.16 5.89
CA HIS A 54 9.91 7.58 5.89
C HIS A 54 8.83 8.42 6.61
N PRO A 55 9.10 9.72 6.91
CA PRO A 55 8.17 10.58 7.65
C PRO A 55 6.75 10.65 7.10
N GLY A 56 6.56 10.58 5.77
CA GLY A 56 5.22 10.55 5.15
C GLY A 56 4.47 9.26 5.42
N VAL A 57 5.14 8.09 5.43
CA VAL A 57 4.54 6.80 5.82
C VAL A 57 4.15 6.82 7.30
N LEU A 58 5.00 7.39 8.16
CA LEU A 58 4.68 7.55 9.59
C LEU A 58 3.51 8.51 9.80
N GLY A 59 3.41 9.56 8.98
CA GLY A 59 2.27 10.48 8.97
C GLY A 59 0.97 9.78 8.59
N LEU A 60 0.98 8.95 7.54
CA LEU A 60 -0.17 8.10 7.18
C LEU A 60 -0.50 7.11 8.31
N GLY A 61 0.51 6.48 8.89
CA GLY A 61 0.32 5.59 10.04
C GLY A 61 -0.36 6.29 11.22
N ASN A 62 0.10 7.49 11.60
CA ASN A 62 -0.54 8.29 12.64
C ASN A 62 -1.98 8.69 12.26
N HIS A 63 -2.22 9.07 11.00
CA HIS A 63 -3.57 9.37 10.51
C HIS A 63 -4.53 8.17 10.68
N LEU A 64 -4.07 6.96 10.41
CA LEU A 64 -4.86 5.73 10.66
C LEU A 64 -5.09 5.51 12.16
N VAL A 65 -4.07 5.71 13.00
CA VAL A 65 -4.19 5.63 14.47
C VAL A 65 -5.22 6.64 14.98
N ASP A 66 -5.18 7.89 14.51
CA ASP A 66 -6.12 8.94 14.88
C ASP A 66 -7.57 8.63 14.42
N ASN A 67 -7.71 7.75 13.43
CA ASN A 67 -8.99 7.22 12.98
C ASN A 67 -9.44 5.93 13.69
N GLY A 68 -8.73 5.50 14.75
CA GLY A 68 -9.12 4.42 15.65
C GLY A 68 -8.62 3.04 15.22
N PHE A 69 -7.49 2.96 14.52
CA PHE A 69 -6.87 1.69 14.15
C PHE A 69 -5.60 1.39 14.96
N THR A 70 -5.33 0.11 15.16
CA THR A 70 -3.99 -0.38 15.51
C THR A 70 -3.20 -0.55 14.23
N VAL A 71 -2.10 0.17 14.07
CA VAL A 71 -1.27 0.11 12.85
C VAL A 71 0.04 -0.61 13.13
N VAL A 72 0.40 -1.54 12.23
CA VAL A 72 1.70 -2.22 12.21
C VAL A 72 2.40 -1.96 10.89
N ILE A 73 3.63 -1.43 10.94
CA ILE A 73 4.46 -1.11 9.78
C ILE A 73 5.69 -2.01 9.78
N PRO A 74 5.81 -3.00 8.87
CA PRO A 74 7.00 -3.83 8.76
C PRO A 74 8.14 -3.07 8.07
N SER A 75 9.36 -3.13 8.65
CA SER A 75 10.56 -2.50 8.10
C SER A 75 11.24 -3.42 7.09
N LEU A 76 10.63 -3.59 5.93
CA LEU A 76 11.11 -4.52 4.90
C LEU A 76 12.40 -4.04 4.22
N TYR A 77 12.65 -2.75 4.20
CA TYR A 77 13.79 -2.11 3.54
C TYR A 77 14.04 -0.72 4.10
N GLY A 78 15.26 -0.21 3.83
CA GLY A 78 15.67 1.13 4.22
C GLY A 78 16.01 1.29 5.69
N THR A 79 15.97 2.53 6.16
CA THR A 79 16.19 2.90 7.55
C THR A 79 14.95 3.62 8.07
N PRO A 80 14.26 3.07 9.07
CA PRO A 80 13.06 3.70 9.63
C PRO A 80 13.29 5.13 10.10
N GLY A 81 12.36 6.03 9.80
CA GLY A 81 12.42 7.46 10.11
C GLY A 81 13.31 8.30 9.17
N ALA A 82 14.06 7.67 8.25
CA ALA A 82 14.88 8.41 7.31
C ALA A 82 14.03 9.06 6.20
N LYS A 83 14.39 10.28 5.79
CA LYS A 83 13.69 11.01 4.71
C LYS A 83 13.66 10.20 3.41
N ALA A 84 12.54 10.28 2.67
CA ALA A 84 12.36 9.59 1.39
C ALA A 84 13.42 10.00 0.35
N VAL A 85 13.73 11.29 0.26
CA VAL A 85 14.79 11.82 -0.61
C VAL A 85 16.04 12.02 0.22
N ARG A 86 17.01 11.11 0.05
CA ARG A 86 18.30 11.13 0.74
C ARG A 86 19.40 10.46 -0.08
N PRO A 87 20.70 10.76 0.19
CA PRO A 87 21.78 9.93 -0.33
C PRO A 87 21.58 8.46 0.08
N GLY A 88 21.74 7.54 -0.87
CA GLY A 88 21.54 6.11 -0.63
C GLY A 88 20.13 5.57 -0.89
N ALA A 89 19.10 6.39 -1.14
CA ALA A 89 17.77 5.92 -1.51
C ALA A 89 17.79 5.03 -2.77
N VAL A 90 18.62 5.38 -3.76
CA VAL A 90 18.82 4.57 -4.97
C VAL A 90 19.39 3.19 -4.64
N ALA A 91 20.33 3.10 -3.69
CA ALA A 91 20.89 1.82 -3.28
C ALA A 91 19.84 0.91 -2.60
N VAL A 92 18.90 1.47 -1.87
CA VAL A 92 17.75 0.72 -1.31
C VAL A 92 16.89 0.16 -2.43
N MET A 93 16.57 0.99 -3.44
CA MET A 93 15.78 0.53 -4.60
C MET A 93 16.49 -0.60 -5.37
N VAL A 94 17.79 -0.45 -5.65
CA VAL A 94 18.58 -1.48 -6.33
C VAL A 94 18.61 -2.79 -5.53
N ARG A 95 18.81 -2.73 -4.21
CA ARG A 95 18.76 -3.90 -3.33
C ARG A 95 17.40 -4.56 -3.38
N GLY A 96 16.30 -3.80 -3.32
CA GLY A 96 14.95 -4.32 -3.46
C GLY A 96 14.72 -5.04 -4.79
N CYS A 97 15.27 -4.52 -5.91
CA CYS A 97 15.16 -5.15 -7.23
C CYS A 97 15.82 -6.53 -7.30
N VAL A 98 16.91 -6.77 -6.57
CA VAL A 98 17.66 -8.04 -6.60
C VAL A 98 17.33 -8.98 -5.44
N ALA A 99 16.59 -8.50 -4.45
CA ALA A 99 16.19 -9.29 -3.29
C ALA A 99 15.18 -10.37 -3.70
N LYS A 100 15.49 -11.62 -3.39
CA LYS A 100 14.71 -12.81 -3.82
C LYS A 100 13.29 -12.80 -3.28
N GLU A 101 13.09 -12.28 -2.07
CA GLU A 101 11.81 -12.22 -1.39
C GLU A 101 10.76 -11.38 -2.14
N PHE A 102 11.19 -10.37 -2.90
CA PHE A 102 10.27 -9.51 -3.66
C PHE A 102 10.03 -9.99 -5.09
N SER A 103 10.95 -10.75 -5.67
CA SER A 103 10.84 -11.25 -7.06
C SER A 103 10.37 -10.15 -8.04
N ALA A 104 11.05 -8.99 -8.01
CA ALA A 104 10.60 -7.73 -8.58
C ALA A 104 10.30 -7.77 -10.09
N PHE A 105 10.91 -8.68 -10.81
CA PHE A 105 10.74 -8.86 -12.27
C PHE A 105 9.85 -10.06 -12.62
N ALA A 106 9.44 -10.87 -11.65
CA ALA A 106 8.66 -12.07 -11.93
C ALA A 106 7.17 -11.73 -12.19
N THR A 107 6.62 -12.27 -13.27
CA THR A 107 5.19 -12.26 -13.57
C THR A 107 4.55 -13.56 -13.10
N ASN A 108 3.27 -13.52 -12.71
CA ASN A 108 2.54 -14.71 -12.24
C ASN A 108 3.32 -15.46 -11.13
N ALA A 109 3.82 -14.71 -10.14
CA ALA A 109 4.72 -15.25 -9.14
C ALA A 109 4.11 -15.21 -7.75
N ASP A 110 4.20 -16.35 -7.05
CA ASP A 110 4.07 -16.40 -5.60
C ASP A 110 5.38 -15.84 -4.98
N ARG A 111 5.23 -14.76 -4.23
CA ARG A 111 6.37 -14.04 -3.66
C ARG A 111 6.60 -14.45 -2.21
N PRO A 112 7.83 -14.86 -1.84
CA PRO A 112 8.12 -15.26 -0.46
C PRO A 112 7.70 -14.23 0.60
N ILE A 113 7.81 -12.93 0.29
CA ILE A 113 7.38 -11.88 1.22
C ILE A 113 5.86 -11.89 1.49
N ALA A 114 5.04 -12.37 0.54
CA ALA A 114 3.60 -12.46 0.74
C ALA A 114 3.25 -13.43 1.88
N HIS A 115 3.98 -14.53 2.02
CA HIS A 115 3.79 -15.49 3.11
C HIS A 115 4.12 -14.88 4.48
N TYR A 116 5.19 -14.07 4.56
CA TYR A 116 5.52 -13.30 5.77
C TYR A 116 4.41 -12.32 6.12
N LEU A 117 3.88 -11.58 5.14
CA LEU A 117 2.83 -10.59 5.35
C LEU A 117 1.49 -11.23 5.76
N ARG A 118 1.15 -12.42 5.23
CA ARG A 118 0.00 -13.22 5.69
C ARG A 118 0.15 -13.62 7.15
N ALA A 119 1.34 -14.08 7.55
CA ALA A 119 1.60 -14.43 8.93
C ALA A 119 1.53 -13.20 9.86
N LEU A 120 2.04 -12.04 9.41
CA LEU A 120 1.94 -10.79 10.16
C LEU A 120 0.47 -10.32 10.30
N ALA A 121 -0.33 -10.48 9.25
CA ALA A 121 -1.76 -10.14 9.28
C ALA A 121 -2.53 -11.02 10.28
N ARG A 122 -2.26 -12.34 10.30
CA ARG A 122 -2.85 -13.26 11.31
C ARG A 122 -2.46 -12.89 12.72
N ASP A 123 -1.17 -12.67 12.98
CA ASP A 123 -0.67 -12.24 14.29
C ASP A 123 -1.34 -10.95 14.77
N LEU A 124 -1.51 -9.98 13.86
CA LEU A 124 -2.20 -8.74 14.17
C LEU A 124 -3.69 -8.97 14.44
N ASN A 125 -4.36 -9.83 13.66
CA ASN A 125 -5.77 -10.17 13.85
C ASN A 125 -6.02 -10.82 15.22
N GLU A 126 -5.12 -11.68 15.68
CA GLU A 126 -5.22 -12.30 17.01
C GLU A 126 -5.04 -11.30 18.16
N LYS A 127 -4.38 -10.17 17.92
CA LYS A 127 -4.02 -9.16 18.93
C LYS A 127 -4.92 -7.92 18.92
N THR A 128 -5.85 -7.82 17.96
CA THR A 128 -6.69 -6.64 17.77
C THR A 128 -8.17 -7.02 17.68
N PRO A 129 -9.08 -6.13 18.10
CA PRO A 129 -10.51 -6.38 17.96
C PRO A 129 -10.96 -6.31 16.51
N GLY A 130 -12.10 -6.92 16.23
CA GLY A 130 -12.76 -6.88 14.91
C GLY A 130 -12.76 -8.24 14.21
N PRO A 131 -13.41 -8.34 13.05
CA PRO A 131 -13.58 -9.60 12.31
C PRO A 131 -12.34 -10.00 11.49
N GLY A 132 -11.36 -9.11 11.36
CA GLY A 132 -10.15 -9.28 10.57
C GLY A 132 -9.33 -8.00 10.53
N VAL A 133 -8.36 -7.93 9.62
CA VAL A 133 -7.45 -6.79 9.48
C VAL A 133 -7.50 -6.17 8.08
N GLY A 134 -7.11 -4.90 8.01
CA GLY A 134 -6.79 -4.23 6.75
C GLY A 134 -5.32 -4.41 6.37
N VAL A 135 -5.03 -4.36 5.08
CA VAL A 135 -3.65 -4.31 4.58
C VAL A 135 -3.55 -3.22 3.52
N ILE A 136 -2.74 -2.22 3.78
CA ILE A 136 -2.42 -1.17 2.82
C ILE A 136 -1.01 -1.43 2.29
N GLY A 137 -0.87 -1.61 0.99
CA GLY A 137 0.42 -1.67 0.32
C GLY A 137 0.62 -0.43 -0.55
N GLU A 138 1.83 0.13 -0.52
CA GLU A 138 2.16 1.34 -1.26
C GLU A 138 3.30 1.13 -2.26
N CYS A 139 3.17 1.65 -3.48
CA CYS A 139 4.21 1.64 -4.50
C CYS A 139 4.76 0.22 -4.75
N TRP A 140 6.01 -0.01 -4.42
CA TRP A 140 6.70 -1.30 -4.50
C TRP A 140 5.92 -2.44 -3.85
N SER A 141 5.32 -2.17 -2.72
CA SER A 141 4.55 -3.14 -1.93
C SER A 141 3.05 -3.14 -2.25
N GLY A 142 2.58 -2.27 -3.15
CA GLY A 142 1.16 -2.08 -3.42
C GLY A 142 0.40 -3.36 -3.74
N GLY A 143 0.98 -4.24 -4.58
CA GLY A 143 0.37 -5.53 -4.92
C GLY A 143 0.36 -6.55 -3.77
N PHE A 144 1.22 -6.36 -2.75
CA PHE A 144 1.28 -7.29 -1.62
C PHE A 144 0.05 -7.21 -0.72
N ALA A 145 -0.70 -6.10 -0.75
CA ALA A 145 -1.97 -6.01 -0.04
C ALA A 145 -2.97 -7.07 -0.52
N LEU A 146 -3.12 -7.23 -1.84
CA LEU A 146 -3.98 -8.26 -2.40
C LEU A 146 -3.38 -9.67 -2.23
N ALA A 147 -2.04 -9.82 -2.33
CA ALA A 147 -1.38 -11.08 -2.06
C ALA A 147 -1.53 -11.52 -0.59
N ALA A 148 -1.57 -10.57 0.35
CA ALA A 148 -1.87 -10.86 1.76
C ALA A 148 -3.34 -11.32 1.94
N ALA A 149 -4.26 -10.79 1.14
CA ALA A 149 -5.68 -11.15 1.19
C ALA A 149 -6.01 -12.57 0.68
N VAL A 150 -5.01 -13.37 0.31
CA VAL A 150 -5.14 -14.83 0.20
C VAL A 150 -5.43 -15.47 1.56
N ASP A 151 -5.02 -14.82 2.64
CA ASP A 151 -5.31 -15.22 4.02
C ASP A 151 -6.66 -14.65 4.48
N ASP A 152 -7.45 -15.50 5.14
CA ASP A 152 -8.83 -15.18 5.55
C ASP A 152 -8.90 -14.07 6.61
N SER A 153 -7.82 -13.82 7.35
CA SER A 153 -7.73 -12.70 8.30
C SER A 153 -7.75 -11.32 7.64
N VAL A 154 -7.42 -11.22 6.33
CA VAL A 154 -7.39 -9.96 5.61
C VAL A 154 -8.73 -9.68 4.93
N LEU A 155 -9.45 -8.66 5.40
CA LEU A 155 -10.78 -8.30 4.90
C LEU A 155 -10.80 -6.99 4.08
N ALA A 156 -9.77 -6.17 4.21
CA ALA A 156 -9.71 -4.85 3.56
C ALA A 156 -8.35 -4.60 2.89
N PRO A 157 -8.06 -5.23 1.73
CA PRO A 157 -6.85 -4.95 0.97
C PRO A 157 -6.95 -3.63 0.19
N VAL A 158 -5.92 -2.79 0.33
CA VAL A 158 -5.78 -1.49 -0.36
C VAL A 158 -4.48 -1.47 -1.15
N LEU A 159 -4.57 -1.35 -2.47
CA LEU A 159 -3.45 -1.33 -3.41
C LEU A 159 -3.16 0.11 -3.84
N SER A 160 -2.31 0.81 -3.09
CA SER A 160 -1.94 2.18 -3.46
C SER A 160 -0.77 2.14 -4.44
N GLN A 161 -0.96 2.69 -5.64
CA GLN A 161 0.00 2.78 -6.77
C GLN A 161 0.92 1.55 -6.94
N PRO A 162 0.39 0.31 -7.09
CA PRO A 162 1.18 -0.92 -7.11
C PRO A 162 2.18 -0.93 -8.27
N SER A 163 3.49 -1.03 -7.96
CA SER A 163 4.57 -0.88 -8.93
C SER A 163 5.25 -2.20 -9.32
N LEU A 164 5.01 -3.31 -8.60
CA LEU A 164 5.52 -4.64 -8.96
C LEU A 164 4.49 -5.50 -9.69
N PRO A 165 4.92 -6.35 -10.64
CA PRO A 165 6.28 -6.43 -11.20
C PRO A 165 6.66 -5.18 -11.98
N ILE A 166 7.97 -4.89 -12.09
CA ILE A 166 8.48 -3.72 -12.81
C ILE A 166 8.02 -3.78 -14.28
N GLY A 167 7.38 -2.74 -14.77
CA GLY A 167 6.66 -2.68 -16.03
C GLY A 167 7.53 -2.65 -17.31
N LEU A 168 8.46 -3.61 -17.50
CA LEU A 168 9.38 -3.68 -18.63
C LEU A 168 8.70 -4.00 -19.96
N THR A 169 7.67 -4.85 -19.94
CA THR A 169 6.91 -5.28 -21.13
C THR A 169 5.41 -5.08 -20.91
N ALA A 170 4.61 -5.22 -21.96
CA ALA A 170 3.15 -5.18 -21.84
C ALA A 170 2.63 -6.25 -20.85
N LYS A 171 3.23 -7.45 -20.83
CA LYS A 171 2.90 -8.51 -19.88
C LYS A 171 3.15 -8.07 -18.44
N HIS A 172 4.31 -7.48 -18.13
CA HIS A 172 4.62 -6.97 -16.78
C HIS A 172 3.66 -5.84 -16.36
N ARG A 173 3.33 -4.95 -17.30
CA ARG A 173 2.39 -3.84 -17.02
C ARG A 173 0.98 -4.30 -16.70
N ALA A 174 0.55 -5.42 -17.29
CA ALA A 174 -0.78 -5.99 -17.06
C ALA A 174 -0.83 -6.96 -15.86
N ASP A 175 0.32 -7.45 -15.40
CA ASP A 175 0.42 -8.44 -14.32
C ASP A 175 0.00 -7.82 -12.98
N PRO A 176 -0.96 -8.43 -12.23
CA PRO A 176 -1.44 -7.90 -10.95
C PRO A 176 -0.45 -8.08 -9.79
N GLY A 177 0.64 -8.80 -10.00
CA GLY A 177 1.65 -9.03 -8.96
C GLY A 177 1.42 -10.28 -8.12
N LEU A 178 0.49 -11.14 -8.49
CA LEU A 178 0.16 -12.40 -7.82
C LEU A 178 0.33 -13.57 -8.79
N SER A 179 0.48 -14.77 -8.25
CA SER A 179 0.38 -16.01 -9.02
C SER A 179 -1.08 -16.33 -9.37
N GLU A 180 -1.29 -17.12 -10.44
CA GLU A 180 -2.63 -17.56 -10.80
C GLU A 180 -3.31 -18.41 -9.71
N ALA A 181 -2.52 -19.15 -8.92
CA ALA A 181 -3.02 -19.89 -7.76
C ALA A 181 -3.59 -18.95 -6.69
N GLU A 182 -2.86 -17.88 -6.39
CA GLU A 182 -3.30 -16.84 -5.44
C GLU A 182 -4.55 -16.11 -5.96
N LEU A 183 -4.56 -15.75 -7.24
CA LEU A 183 -5.71 -15.10 -7.88
C LEU A 183 -6.97 -15.95 -7.83
N LYS A 184 -6.87 -17.29 -7.98
CA LYS A 184 -8.03 -18.20 -7.81
C LYS A 184 -8.57 -18.20 -6.38
N VAL A 185 -7.71 -18.08 -5.38
CA VAL A 185 -8.15 -17.92 -3.98
C VAL A 185 -8.89 -16.59 -3.81
N ILE A 186 -8.37 -15.50 -4.37
CA ILE A 186 -9.04 -14.19 -4.34
C ILE A 186 -10.42 -14.26 -5.04
N ASP A 187 -10.51 -14.89 -6.24
CA ASP A 187 -11.78 -15.07 -6.94
C ASP A 187 -12.83 -15.80 -6.08
N ARG A 188 -12.40 -16.89 -5.42
CA ARG A 188 -13.26 -17.63 -4.49
C ARG A 188 -13.72 -16.73 -3.34
N ARG A 189 -12.80 -16.01 -2.70
CA ARG A 189 -13.11 -15.12 -1.57
C ARG A 189 -14.06 -13.99 -1.97
N VAL A 190 -13.91 -13.46 -3.19
CA VAL A 190 -14.86 -12.48 -3.75
C VAL A 190 -16.26 -13.10 -3.89
N ALA A 191 -16.35 -14.31 -4.48
CA ALA A 191 -17.62 -14.96 -4.77
C ALA A 191 -18.34 -15.47 -3.51
N GLU A 192 -17.61 -16.02 -2.55
CA GLU A 192 -18.16 -16.73 -1.41
C GLU A 192 -18.19 -15.91 -0.11
N GLU A 193 -17.22 -14.99 0.07
CA GLU A 193 -17.00 -14.23 1.31
C GLU A 193 -17.28 -12.72 1.14
N GLY A 194 -17.55 -12.26 -0.10
CA GLY A 194 -17.75 -10.84 -0.38
C GLY A 194 -16.49 -10.00 -0.17
N LEU A 195 -15.29 -10.59 -0.38
CA LEU A 195 -14.05 -9.82 -0.36
C LEU A 195 -14.08 -8.72 -1.41
N CYS A 196 -13.74 -7.50 -1.03
CA CYS A 196 -13.52 -6.39 -1.95
C CYS A 196 -12.19 -5.71 -1.70
N ALA A 197 -11.70 -4.96 -2.68
CA ALA A 197 -10.42 -4.27 -2.62
C ALA A 197 -10.52 -2.87 -3.23
N ILE A 198 -9.68 -1.95 -2.76
CA ILE A 198 -9.50 -0.63 -3.39
C ILE A 198 -8.14 -0.58 -4.08
N GLY A 199 -8.12 -0.06 -5.30
CA GLY A 199 -6.89 0.27 -6.03
C GLY A 199 -6.81 1.76 -6.33
N LEU A 200 -5.66 2.38 -6.01
CA LEU A 200 -5.45 3.83 -6.22
C LEU A 200 -4.25 4.07 -7.14
N ARG A 201 -4.38 5.05 -8.05
CA ARG A 201 -3.27 5.48 -8.91
C ARG A 201 -3.48 6.89 -9.46
N PHE A 202 -2.39 7.49 -9.94
CA PHE A 202 -2.48 8.64 -10.84
C PHE A 202 -2.56 8.17 -12.31
N SER A 203 -3.32 8.90 -13.13
CA SER A 203 -3.62 8.49 -14.51
C SER A 203 -2.37 8.39 -15.41
N GLU A 204 -1.37 9.25 -15.19
CA GLU A 204 -0.12 9.31 -15.98
C GLU A 204 1.06 8.62 -15.27
N ASP A 205 0.84 7.97 -14.12
CA ASP A 205 1.90 7.31 -13.37
C ASP A 205 2.50 6.12 -14.15
N PRO A 206 3.77 6.19 -14.56
CA PRO A 206 4.40 5.13 -15.34
C PRO A 206 4.76 3.90 -14.50
N LEU A 207 4.86 4.05 -13.17
CA LEU A 207 5.22 2.98 -12.24
C LEU A 207 4.02 2.14 -11.83
N ALA A 208 2.81 2.74 -11.80
CA ALA A 208 1.56 2.06 -11.53
C ALA A 208 0.67 2.00 -12.79
N PRO A 209 0.98 1.13 -13.75
CA PRO A 209 0.36 1.15 -15.08
C PRO A 209 -1.14 0.81 -15.03
N GLY A 210 -1.98 1.59 -15.73
CA GLY A 210 -3.42 1.36 -15.81
C GLY A 210 -3.82 -0.02 -16.35
N ALA A 211 -2.93 -0.68 -17.12
CA ALA A 211 -3.16 -2.04 -17.61
C ALA A 211 -3.30 -3.06 -16.45
N ARG A 212 -2.55 -2.88 -15.36
CA ARG A 212 -2.66 -3.71 -14.13
C ARG A 212 -4.04 -3.57 -13.49
N PHE A 213 -4.51 -2.35 -13.36
CA PHE A 213 -5.84 -2.05 -12.81
C PHE A 213 -6.95 -2.61 -13.69
N LYS A 214 -6.78 -2.49 -15.02
CA LYS A 214 -7.71 -3.09 -15.98
C LYS A 214 -7.78 -4.62 -15.83
N THR A 215 -6.64 -5.27 -15.66
CA THR A 215 -6.59 -6.74 -15.43
C THR A 215 -7.36 -7.11 -14.16
N LEU A 216 -7.11 -6.42 -13.04
CA LEU A 216 -7.84 -6.66 -11.79
C LEU A 216 -9.33 -6.35 -11.91
N LYS A 217 -9.71 -5.21 -12.52
CA LYS A 217 -11.13 -4.85 -12.72
C LYS A 217 -11.87 -5.85 -13.60
N ASN A 218 -11.23 -6.34 -14.65
CA ASN A 218 -11.82 -7.36 -15.53
C ASN A 218 -12.03 -8.70 -14.78
N ARG A 219 -11.18 -9.02 -13.81
CA ARG A 219 -11.24 -10.27 -13.06
C ARG A 219 -12.19 -10.20 -11.89
N LEU A 220 -12.14 -9.14 -11.10
CA LEU A 220 -12.86 -9.01 -9.83
C LEU A 220 -14.17 -8.21 -9.95
N GLY A 221 -14.42 -7.61 -11.12
CA GLY A 221 -15.64 -6.84 -11.34
C GLY A 221 -15.82 -5.71 -10.34
N ASP A 222 -17.00 -5.62 -9.73
CA ASP A 222 -17.34 -4.57 -8.78
C ASP A 222 -16.69 -4.76 -7.40
N ALA A 223 -16.14 -5.92 -7.12
CA ALA A 223 -15.33 -6.16 -5.92
C ALA A 223 -13.98 -5.41 -5.94
N PHE A 224 -13.58 -4.82 -7.07
CA PHE A 224 -12.40 -3.97 -7.18
C PHE A 224 -12.79 -2.53 -7.47
N GLU A 225 -12.84 -1.69 -6.43
CA GLU A 225 -13.01 -0.24 -6.55
C GLU A 225 -11.72 0.39 -7.06
N VAL A 226 -11.81 1.22 -8.10
CA VAL A 226 -10.65 1.92 -8.66
C VAL A 226 -10.80 3.42 -8.48
N ILE A 227 -9.83 4.03 -7.79
CA ILE A 227 -9.71 5.48 -7.65
C ILE A 227 -8.54 5.94 -8.53
N GLU A 228 -8.85 6.49 -9.69
CA GLU A 228 -7.88 7.04 -10.62
C GLU A 228 -7.89 8.57 -10.56
N ILE A 229 -6.78 9.16 -10.11
CA ILE A 229 -6.62 10.61 -9.97
C ILE A 229 -6.03 11.17 -11.27
N ASN A 230 -6.68 12.17 -11.83
CA ASN A 230 -6.20 12.82 -13.07
C ASN A 230 -4.89 13.58 -12.83
N SER A 231 -3.79 13.12 -13.47
CA SER A 231 -2.49 13.78 -13.48
C SER A 231 -2.03 14.18 -14.88
N LYS A 232 -2.95 14.24 -15.86
CA LYS A 232 -2.66 14.73 -17.22
C LYS A 232 -2.22 16.18 -17.16
N LYS A 233 -1.42 16.59 -18.16
CA LYS A 233 -0.97 17.99 -18.27
C LYS A 233 -2.18 18.93 -18.30
N GLY A 234 -2.16 19.94 -17.43
CA GLY A 234 -3.25 20.93 -17.32
C GLY A 234 -4.42 20.48 -16.45
N ASN A 235 -4.27 19.41 -15.62
CA ASN A 235 -5.25 19.06 -14.61
C ASN A 235 -5.42 20.21 -13.60
N GLU A 236 -6.63 20.37 -13.08
CA GLU A 236 -7.02 21.48 -12.20
C GLU A 236 -6.33 21.46 -10.82
N HIS A 237 -5.83 20.30 -10.40
CA HIS A 237 -5.21 20.12 -9.08
C HIS A 237 -3.69 20.23 -9.11
N GLY A 238 -3.07 20.47 -10.27
CA GLY A 238 -1.63 20.70 -10.42
C GLY A 238 -0.75 19.47 -10.24
N PHE A 239 -1.31 18.25 -10.29
CA PHE A 239 -0.50 17.02 -10.24
C PHE A 239 0.40 16.91 -11.47
N GLY A 240 1.68 16.57 -11.24
CA GLY A 240 2.63 16.32 -12.31
C GLY A 240 2.45 14.92 -12.93
N LYS A 241 3.01 14.70 -14.12
CA LYS A 241 3.03 13.37 -14.76
C LYS A 241 3.74 12.28 -13.96
N MET A 242 4.59 12.67 -13.02
CA MET A 242 5.31 11.76 -12.12
C MET A 242 4.71 11.72 -10.73
N ALA A 243 3.49 12.26 -10.55
CA ALA A 243 2.75 12.09 -9.30
C ALA A 243 2.54 10.59 -9.05
N HIS A 244 2.84 10.12 -7.83
CA HIS A 244 2.92 8.69 -7.54
C HIS A 244 2.32 8.33 -6.18
N SER A 245 2.85 8.86 -5.08
CA SER A 245 2.51 8.47 -3.69
C SER A 245 1.14 8.99 -3.26
N VAL A 246 0.06 8.29 -3.65
CA VAL A 246 -1.34 8.74 -3.53
C VAL A 246 -1.74 9.03 -2.09
N LEU A 247 -1.33 8.18 -1.12
CA LEU A 247 -1.77 8.27 0.28
C LEU A 247 -0.80 9.07 1.16
N THR A 248 0.38 9.42 0.65
CA THR A 248 1.46 10.07 1.40
C THR A 248 1.88 11.41 0.77
N LEU A 249 2.92 11.42 -0.08
CA LEU A 249 3.59 12.63 -0.54
C LEU A 249 2.74 13.56 -1.42
N GLU A 250 1.74 13.03 -2.13
CA GLU A 250 0.87 13.81 -3.01
C GLU A 250 -0.42 14.29 -2.31
N VAL A 251 -0.65 13.89 -1.07
CA VAL A 251 -1.81 14.35 -0.30
C VAL A 251 -1.68 15.84 0.02
N ARG A 252 -2.79 16.56 -0.17
CA ARG A 252 -3.01 17.92 0.33
C ARG A 252 -4.30 17.87 1.14
N GLU A 253 -4.21 18.10 2.44
CA GLU A 253 -5.34 18.05 3.37
C GLU A 253 -6.23 19.27 3.20
N VAL A 254 -6.80 19.39 2.04
CA VAL A 254 -7.76 20.44 1.64
C VAL A 254 -8.96 19.72 1.02
N ASP A 255 -10.17 20.07 1.46
CA ASP A 255 -11.40 19.47 0.95
C ASP A 255 -11.51 19.63 -0.59
N GLY A 256 -11.91 18.55 -1.24
CA GLY A 256 -11.98 18.48 -2.70
C GLY A 256 -10.66 18.16 -3.40
N GLN A 257 -9.54 18.06 -2.67
CA GLN A 257 -8.28 17.59 -3.25
C GLN A 257 -8.32 16.06 -3.46
N PRO A 258 -8.16 15.56 -4.69
CA PRO A 258 -8.43 14.16 -5.02
C PRO A 258 -7.65 13.14 -4.19
N ALA A 259 -6.37 13.41 -3.88
CA ALA A 259 -5.56 12.49 -3.07
C ALA A 259 -6.03 12.50 -1.59
N TYR A 260 -6.54 13.62 -1.09
CA TYR A 260 -7.13 13.70 0.25
C TYR A 260 -8.47 12.97 0.31
N GLU A 261 -9.34 13.17 -0.69
CA GLU A 261 -10.60 12.43 -0.79
C GLU A 261 -10.35 10.91 -0.94
N ALA A 262 -9.36 10.51 -1.73
CA ALA A 262 -8.95 9.11 -1.84
C ALA A 262 -8.50 8.53 -0.49
N ARG A 263 -7.74 9.30 0.32
CA ARG A 263 -7.32 8.87 1.66
C ARG A 263 -8.51 8.76 2.62
N LYS A 264 -9.47 9.70 2.58
CA LYS A 264 -10.72 9.60 3.34
C LYS A 264 -11.51 8.35 2.95
N ARG A 265 -11.65 8.07 1.64
CA ARG A 265 -12.35 6.86 1.15
C ARG A 265 -11.68 5.57 1.64
N VAL A 266 -10.34 5.51 1.68
CA VAL A 266 -9.62 4.36 2.25
C VAL A 266 -9.95 4.18 3.73
N VAL A 267 -9.98 5.24 4.53
CA VAL A 267 -10.36 5.17 5.95
C VAL A 267 -11.80 4.68 6.12
N GLU A 268 -12.73 5.18 5.32
CA GLU A 268 -14.13 4.71 5.30
C GLU A 268 -14.21 3.21 4.97
N PHE A 269 -13.54 2.78 3.91
CA PHE A 269 -13.48 1.37 3.52
C PHE A 269 -12.95 0.47 4.63
N LEU A 270 -11.87 0.87 5.30
CA LEU A 270 -11.34 0.15 6.45
C LEU A 270 -12.38 0.06 7.58
N LYS A 271 -13.06 1.17 7.91
CA LYS A 271 -14.13 1.19 8.93
C LYS A 271 -15.30 0.29 8.55
N GLU A 272 -15.75 0.34 7.29
CA GLU A 272 -16.83 -0.51 6.77
C GLU A 272 -16.51 -2.02 6.88
N ARG A 273 -15.26 -2.38 6.60
CA ARG A 273 -14.85 -3.80 6.53
C ARG A 273 -14.39 -4.39 7.86
N LEU A 274 -13.92 -3.54 8.78
CA LEU A 274 -13.30 -3.96 10.03
C LEU A 274 -14.16 -3.63 11.26
N ALA A 275 -15.36 -3.05 11.07
CA ALA A 275 -16.28 -2.80 12.17
C ALA A 275 -16.61 -4.11 12.91
N PRO A 276 -16.57 -4.13 14.25
CA PRO A 276 -17.12 -5.24 15.02
C PRO A 276 -18.59 -5.46 14.66
N ALA A 277 -19.02 -6.71 14.58
CA ALA A 277 -20.41 -7.08 14.32
C ALA A 277 -21.33 -6.64 15.48
#